data_dcfbb21e37bd00552391ebc7ea58d592
#
_entry.id   dcfbb21e37bd00552391ebc7ea58d592
#
_cell.length_a   1.000
_cell.length_b   1.000
_cell.length_c   1.000
_cell.angle_alpha   90.00
_cell.angle_beta   90.00
_cell.angle_gamma   90.00
#
_symmetry.space_group_name_H-M   'P 1'
#
loop_
_entity.id
_entity.type
_entity.pdbx_description
1 polymer ?
#
loop_
_entity_poly.entity_id
_entity_poly.type
_entity_poly.pdbx_seq_one_letter_code
_entity_poly.pdbx_strand_id
1 'polypeptide(L)'
;MTRYSLGMACMALIALACTGCDGETKPHGEAALKGACGGVFDSGTINEARKSDSFDDLHVADGPRSHASAVKTMLDEDHAAYACIIDDKDSSKSDSGALSIKFIPGLGPLFSPGETQSYGGYKSSKLGNGMQAIIEPESASVYFQCESKDRMRPLSVTATFYSDFPLSPEARFQTLFRSSLKVTKILKCENEIKFPDPATMKYLPLKKN
;
A
#
# COMPACT_ATOMS: atom_id res chain seq x y z
N MET A 1 -6.54 -6.69 -81.12
CA MET A 1 -6.31 -8.12 -80.83
C MET A 1 -6.41 -8.28 -79.32
N THR A 2 -7.47 -8.94 -79.00
CA THR A 2 -8.02 -9.15 -77.62
C THR A 2 -7.29 -10.31 -76.94
N ARG A 3 -6.92 -10.16 -75.66
CA ARG A 3 -6.73 -11.32 -74.78
C ARG A 3 -7.21 -11.00 -73.36
N TYR A 4 -8.33 -11.57 -73.02
CA TYR A 4 -8.85 -11.71 -71.67
C TYR A 4 -8.02 -12.73 -70.93
N SER A 5 -7.67 -12.43 -69.65
CA SER A 5 -7.14 -13.42 -68.75
C SER A 5 -7.95 -13.38 -67.45
N LEU A 6 -8.71 -14.46 -67.23
CA LEU A 6 -9.43 -14.75 -66.00
C LEU A 6 -8.42 -14.91 -64.87
N GLY A 7 -8.60 -14.20 -63.80
CA GLY A 7 -7.89 -14.36 -62.54
C GLY A 7 -8.89 -14.72 -61.44
N MET A 8 -8.69 -15.85 -60.90
CA MET A 8 -9.46 -16.69 -59.98
C MET A 8 -9.67 -15.99 -58.61
N ALA A 9 -10.93 -15.88 -58.22
CA ALA A 9 -11.32 -15.37 -56.90
C ALA A 9 -11.05 -16.42 -55.80
N CYS A 10 -10.07 -16.19 -54.94
CA CYS A 10 -9.93 -16.94 -53.69
C CYS A 10 -10.80 -16.28 -52.62
N MET A 11 -11.96 -16.88 -52.35
CA MET A 11 -12.74 -16.61 -51.13
C MET A 11 -11.99 -17.16 -49.94
N ALA A 12 -11.34 -16.29 -49.19
CA ALA A 12 -10.84 -16.59 -47.84
C ALA A 12 -12.00 -16.49 -46.86
N LEU A 13 -12.52 -17.66 -46.41
CA LEU A 13 -13.41 -17.77 -45.25
C LEU A 13 -12.64 -17.37 -44.00
N ILE A 14 -12.88 -16.16 -43.54
CA ILE A 14 -12.45 -15.70 -42.20
C ILE A 14 -13.41 -16.37 -41.22
N ALA A 15 -12.95 -17.45 -40.60
CA ALA A 15 -13.56 -17.99 -39.41
C ALA A 15 -13.39 -16.95 -38.27
N LEU A 16 -14.44 -16.19 -37.96
CA LEU A 16 -14.55 -15.46 -36.72
C LEU A 16 -14.58 -16.49 -35.58
N ALA A 17 -13.41 -16.74 -35.00
CA ALA A 17 -13.36 -17.31 -33.68
C ALA A 17 -13.94 -16.27 -32.72
N CYS A 18 -15.19 -16.48 -32.31
CA CYS A 18 -15.72 -15.82 -31.11
C CYS A 18 -14.89 -16.33 -29.95
N THR A 19 -13.80 -15.63 -29.64
CA THR A 19 -13.16 -15.73 -28.33
C THR A 19 -14.20 -15.22 -27.35
N GLY A 20 -14.75 -16.17 -26.57
CA GLY A 20 -15.68 -15.87 -25.49
C GLY A 20 -15.12 -14.74 -24.65
N CYS A 21 -15.98 -13.84 -24.24
CA CYS A 21 -15.72 -12.91 -23.16
C CYS A 21 -15.48 -13.74 -21.89
N ASP A 22 -14.25 -14.19 -21.69
CA ASP A 22 -13.79 -14.54 -20.36
C ASP A 22 -13.83 -13.24 -19.57
N GLY A 23 -14.80 -13.11 -18.69
CA GLY A 23 -14.84 -12.04 -17.73
C GLY A 23 -13.48 -12.03 -17.05
N GLU A 24 -12.77 -10.90 -17.15
CA GLU A 24 -11.42 -10.73 -16.62
C GLU A 24 -11.45 -11.10 -15.13
N THR A 25 -11.03 -12.32 -14.81
CA THR A 25 -10.96 -12.77 -13.43
C THR A 25 -9.88 -11.97 -12.74
N LYS A 26 -10.27 -11.19 -11.75
CA LYS A 26 -9.32 -10.39 -10.96
C LYS A 26 -8.23 -11.32 -10.41
N PRO A 27 -6.98 -10.88 -10.37
CA PRO A 27 -5.93 -11.65 -9.71
C PRO A 27 -6.27 -11.89 -8.24
N HIS A 28 -6.05 -13.13 -7.77
CA HIS A 28 -6.25 -13.52 -6.38
C HIS A 28 -4.96 -13.96 -5.71
N GLY A 29 -4.96 -14.00 -4.39
CA GLY A 29 -3.87 -14.52 -3.56
C GLY A 29 -2.52 -13.85 -3.86
N GLU A 30 -1.52 -14.64 -4.16
CA GLU A 30 -0.17 -14.16 -4.46
C GLU A 30 -0.12 -13.20 -5.66
N ALA A 31 -0.88 -13.50 -6.71
CA ALA A 31 -0.91 -12.64 -7.90
C ALA A 31 -1.51 -11.26 -7.59
N ALA A 32 -2.54 -11.21 -6.74
CA ALA A 32 -3.10 -9.97 -6.26
C ALA A 32 -2.06 -9.16 -5.47
N LEU A 33 -1.39 -9.77 -4.49
CA LEU A 33 -0.40 -9.07 -3.65
C LEU A 33 0.83 -8.60 -4.44
N LYS A 34 1.36 -9.41 -5.38
CA LYS A 34 2.53 -9.02 -6.19
C LYS A 34 2.27 -7.77 -7.03
N GLY A 35 1.08 -7.63 -7.59
CA GLY A 35 0.68 -6.48 -8.42
C GLY A 35 0.12 -5.31 -7.61
N ALA A 36 -0.41 -5.58 -6.43
CA ALA A 36 -1.12 -4.60 -5.63
C ALA A 36 -0.22 -3.48 -5.12
N CYS A 37 -0.85 -2.35 -4.84
CA CYS A 37 -0.23 -1.23 -4.12
C CYS A 37 1.08 -0.75 -4.76
N GLY A 38 1.23 -0.95 -6.07
CA GLY A 38 2.45 -0.61 -6.80
C GLY A 38 3.65 -1.51 -6.42
N GLY A 39 3.44 -2.75 -5.98
CA GLY A 39 4.49 -3.72 -5.69
C GLY A 39 5.26 -3.44 -4.38
N VAL A 40 4.57 -3.01 -3.35
CA VAL A 40 5.20 -2.76 -2.03
C VAL A 40 5.36 -4.03 -1.20
N PHE A 41 4.56 -5.07 -1.46
CA PHE A 41 4.68 -6.36 -0.80
C PHE A 41 5.88 -7.13 -1.37
N ASP A 42 6.82 -7.49 -0.52
CA ASP A 42 7.94 -8.35 -0.92
C ASP A 42 7.60 -9.84 -0.73
N SER A 43 8.51 -10.68 -1.19
CA SER A 43 8.35 -12.14 -1.07
C SER A 43 8.25 -12.61 0.38
N GLY A 44 8.94 -11.94 1.31
CA GLY A 44 8.87 -12.24 2.74
C GLY A 44 7.47 -12.00 3.29
N THR A 45 6.93 -10.79 3.07
CA THR A 45 5.57 -10.41 3.48
C THR A 45 4.51 -11.33 2.83
N ILE A 46 4.66 -11.64 1.53
CA ILE A 46 3.72 -12.54 0.83
C ILE A 46 3.77 -13.96 1.43
N ASN A 47 4.99 -14.46 1.76
CA ASN A 47 5.14 -15.78 2.38
C ASN A 47 4.55 -15.84 3.80
N GLU A 48 4.58 -14.74 4.55
CA GLU A 48 3.91 -14.66 5.84
C GLU A 48 2.38 -14.64 5.67
N ALA A 49 1.86 -13.82 4.75
CA ALA A 49 0.43 -13.74 4.45
C ALA A 49 -0.15 -15.09 3.98
N ARG A 50 0.65 -15.90 3.25
CA ARG A 50 0.24 -17.24 2.77
C ARG A 50 -0.11 -18.22 3.89
N LYS A 51 0.27 -17.93 5.12
CA LYS A 51 -0.08 -18.77 6.28
C LYS A 51 -1.52 -18.58 6.77
N SER A 52 -2.23 -17.60 6.21
CA SER A 52 -3.64 -17.36 6.52
C SER A 52 -4.54 -18.23 5.64
N ASP A 53 -5.62 -18.74 6.22
CA ASP A 53 -6.62 -19.55 5.53
C ASP A 53 -7.37 -18.79 4.43
N SER A 54 -7.46 -17.46 4.54
CA SER A 54 -8.11 -16.59 3.54
C SER A 54 -7.14 -16.05 2.46
N PHE A 55 -5.87 -16.51 2.44
CA PHE A 55 -4.87 -16.00 1.50
C PHE A 55 -5.30 -16.09 0.03
N ASP A 56 -5.86 -17.20 -0.38
CA ASP A 56 -6.25 -17.43 -1.78
C ASP A 56 -7.48 -16.61 -2.21
N ASP A 57 -8.24 -16.09 -1.26
CA ASP A 57 -9.39 -15.22 -1.51
C ASP A 57 -9.00 -13.74 -1.65
N LEU A 58 -7.74 -13.38 -1.36
CA LEU A 58 -7.26 -12.00 -1.44
C LEU A 58 -7.36 -11.43 -2.85
N HIS A 59 -7.91 -10.25 -2.98
CA HIS A 59 -8.00 -9.52 -4.24
C HIS A 59 -7.90 -8.01 -4.01
N VAL A 60 -7.48 -7.28 -5.04
CA VAL A 60 -7.43 -5.81 -4.97
C VAL A 60 -8.85 -5.26 -4.92
N ALA A 61 -9.17 -4.46 -3.91
CA ALA A 61 -10.46 -3.80 -3.78
C ALA A 61 -10.75 -2.89 -4.98
N ASP A 62 -12.03 -2.78 -5.35
CA ASP A 62 -12.46 -1.92 -6.44
C ASP A 62 -12.24 -0.44 -6.13
N GLY A 63 -11.94 0.33 -7.18
CA GLY A 63 -11.81 1.78 -7.14
C GLY A 63 -10.40 2.29 -7.40
N PRO A 64 -10.26 3.59 -7.70
CA PRO A 64 -9.00 4.20 -8.15
C PRO A 64 -8.07 4.50 -6.96
N ARG A 65 -7.55 3.45 -6.31
CA ARG A 65 -6.61 3.60 -5.20
C ARG A 65 -5.18 3.44 -5.68
N SER A 66 -4.37 4.45 -5.41
CA SER A 66 -2.95 4.46 -5.74
C SER A 66 -2.21 5.45 -4.83
N HIS A 67 -0.88 5.35 -4.77
CA HIS A 67 -0.08 6.36 -4.06
C HIS A 67 -0.29 7.76 -4.64
N ALA A 68 -0.48 7.88 -5.95
CA ALA A 68 -0.72 9.17 -6.60
C ALA A 68 -2.09 9.75 -6.23
N SER A 69 -3.16 8.95 -6.24
CA SER A 69 -4.49 9.39 -5.81
C SER A 69 -4.52 9.75 -4.32
N ALA A 70 -3.84 8.97 -3.47
CA ALA A 70 -3.74 9.28 -2.05
C ALA A 70 -3.01 10.61 -1.80
N VAL A 71 -1.89 10.85 -2.48
CA VAL A 71 -1.18 12.13 -2.41
C VAL A 71 -2.07 13.29 -2.88
N LYS A 72 -2.78 13.10 -3.99
CA LYS A 72 -3.71 14.12 -4.49
C LYS A 72 -4.78 14.48 -3.45
N THR A 73 -5.45 13.48 -2.86
CA THR A 73 -6.45 13.70 -1.82
C THR A 73 -5.88 14.40 -0.58
N MET A 74 -4.69 13.97 -0.12
CA MET A 74 -4.01 14.63 1.01
C MET A 74 -3.70 16.11 0.72
N LEU A 75 -3.32 16.45 -0.51
CA LEU A 75 -2.92 17.81 -0.88
C LEU A 75 -4.12 18.73 -1.15
N ASP A 76 -5.16 18.21 -1.78
CA ASP A 76 -6.30 18.99 -2.24
C ASP A 76 -7.38 19.12 -1.16
N GLU A 77 -7.56 18.09 -0.35
CA GLU A 77 -8.68 17.97 0.58
C GLU A 77 -8.26 17.97 2.06
N ASP A 78 -6.94 17.87 2.34
CA ASP A 78 -6.40 17.72 3.70
C ASP A 78 -7.01 16.53 4.47
N HIS A 79 -7.34 15.46 3.75
CA HIS A 79 -8.00 14.28 4.29
C HIS A 79 -7.12 13.04 4.22
N ALA A 80 -7.42 12.10 5.09
CA ALA A 80 -6.82 10.78 5.05
C ALA A 80 -7.23 10.03 3.77
N ALA A 81 -6.28 9.35 3.13
CA ALA A 81 -6.52 8.63 1.89
C ALA A 81 -5.86 7.24 1.87
N TYR A 82 -6.58 6.28 1.31
CA TYR A 82 -6.03 4.95 1.08
C TYR A 82 -5.25 4.92 -0.22
N ALA A 83 -3.98 4.50 -0.15
CA ALA A 83 -3.18 4.19 -1.32
C ALA A 83 -3.44 2.77 -1.83
N CYS A 84 -3.95 1.89 -0.97
CA CYS A 84 -4.20 0.50 -1.27
C CYS A 84 -5.21 -0.10 -0.31
N ILE A 85 -6.10 -0.95 -0.82
CA ILE A 85 -6.95 -1.85 -0.04
C ILE A 85 -6.94 -3.20 -0.75
N ILE A 86 -6.74 -4.25 0.02
CA ILE A 86 -6.87 -5.65 -0.39
C ILE A 86 -8.01 -6.24 0.42
N ASP A 87 -8.98 -6.79 -0.26
CA ASP A 87 -10.12 -7.46 0.35
C ASP A 87 -9.93 -8.98 0.33
N ASP A 88 -10.60 -9.66 1.22
CA ASP A 88 -10.95 -11.06 1.11
C ASP A 88 -12.49 -11.21 1.09
N LYS A 89 -13.00 -12.40 1.03
CA LYS A 89 -14.46 -12.64 0.98
C LYS A 89 -15.20 -12.16 2.25
N ASP A 90 -14.50 -12.09 3.38
CA ASP A 90 -15.07 -11.74 4.68
C ASP A 90 -14.91 -10.25 5.01
N SER A 91 -13.83 -9.62 4.51
CA SER A 91 -13.49 -8.22 4.77
C SER A 91 -14.29 -7.20 3.94
N SER A 92 -15.06 -7.65 2.93
CA SER A 92 -15.88 -6.76 2.08
C SER A 92 -16.89 -5.90 2.86
N LYS A 93 -17.04 -6.14 4.16
CA LYS A 93 -17.86 -5.36 5.10
C LYS A 93 -17.09 -4.30 5.87
N SER A 94 -15.77 -4.26 5.75
CA SER A 94 -14.88 -3.33 6.44
C SER A 94 -14.37 -2.27 5.48
N ASP A 95 -14.40 -1.00 5.88
CA ASP A 95 -13.84 0.11 5.08
C ASP A 95 -12.32 -0.01 4.87
N SER A 96 -11.63 -0.82 5.68
CA SER A 96 -10.19 -1.03 5.62
C SER A 96 -9.76 -2.27 4.84
N GLY A 97 -10.68 -3.17 4.49
CA GLY A 97 -10.35 -4.46 3.88
C GLY A 97 -9.55 -5.37 4.81
N ALA A 98 -9.04 -6.47 4.28
CA ALA A 98 -8.17 -7.41 5.00
C ALA A 98 -6.73 -6.88 5.17
N LEU A 99 -6.27 -6.09 4.19
CA LEU A 99 -5.00 -5.34 4.23
C LEU A 99 -5.24 -3.94 3.69
N SER A 100 -4.67 -2.92 4.33
CA SER A 100 -4.72 -1.57 3.76
C SER A 100 -3.53 -0.70 4.10
N ILE A 101 -3.27 0.28 3.23
CA ILE A 101 -2.26 1.33 3.44
C ILE A 101 -2.94 2.68 3.31
N LYS A 102 -2.91 3.45 4.39
CA LYS A 102 -3.55 4.76 4.52
C LYS A 102 -2.51 5.83 4.85
N PHE A 103 -2.68 7.00 4.27
CA PHE A 103 -1.89 8.19 4.57
C PHE A 103 -2.78 9.28 5.13
N ILE A 104 -2.31 9.96 6.16
CA ILE A 104 -3.05 11.00 6.89
C ILE A 104 -2.16 12.24 6.95
N PRO A 105 -2.57 13.37 6.35
CA PRO A 105 -1.84 14.63 6.42
C PRO A 105 -2.10 15.34 7.76
N GLY A 106 -1.22 16.26 8.12
CA GLY A 106 -1.45 17.24 9.20
C GLY A 106 -1.36 16.71 10.62
N LEU A 107 -1.33 15.40 10.85
CA LEU A 107 -1.13 14.87 12.19
C LEU A 107 0.29 15.18 12.67
N GLY A 108 0.39 15.59 13.94
CA GLY A 108 1.67 15.77 14.62
C GLY A 108 2.38 14.43 14.87
N PRO A 109 3.53 14.48 15.54
CA PRO A 109 4.23 13.29 15.99
C PRO A 109 3.29 12.33 16.72
N LEU A 110 3.45 11.02 16.49
CA LEU A 110 2.61 9.98 17.08
C LEU A 110 2.67 9.97 18.62
N PHE A 111 3.77 10.48 19.17
CA PHE A 111 3.96 10.67 20.61
C PHE A 111 4.92 11.83 20.87
N SER A 112 4.69 12.60 21.93
CA SER A 112 5.55 13.70 22.32
C SER A 112 6.93 13.22 22.82
N PRO A 113 8.01 14.01 22.65
CA PRO A 113 9.30 13.68 23.23
C PRO A 113 9.18 13.55 24.75
N GLY A 114 9.35 12.34 25.28
CA GLY A 114 9.24 12.06 26.71
C GLY A 114 7.92 11.47 27.17
N GLU A 115 6.86 11.55 26.38
CA GLU A 115 5.63 10.83 26.65
C GLU A 115 5.74 9.38 26.17
N THR A 116 5.63 8.46 27.10
CA THR A 116 5.23 7.08 26.81
C THR A 116 3.75 7.01 27.05
N GLN A 117 2.93 7.25 26.03
CA GLN A 117 1.49 7.05 26.16
C GLN A 117 1.23 5.57 26.36
N SER A 118 0.62 5.25 27.48
CA SER A 118 0.15 3.93 27.81
C SER A 118 -1.21 3.67 27.15
N TYR A 119 -1.20 3.34 25.86
CA TYR A 119 -2.35 2.67 25.25
C TYR A 119 -2.00 1.19 25.13
N GLY A 120 -2.85 0.33 25.70
CA GLY A 120 -2.56 -1.08 25.93
C GLY A 120 -2.01 -1.81 24.71
N GLY A 121 -0.78 -2.28 24.81
CA GLY A 121 -0.16 -3.18 23.82
C GLY A 121 0.72 -2.54 22.76
N TYR A 122 0.79 -1.21 22.63
CA TYR A 122 1.60 -0.54 21.62
C TYR A 122 3.08 -0.52 21.96
N LYS A 123 3.92 -0.72 20.96
CA LYS A 123 5.37 -0.51 21.06
C LYS A 123 5.77 0.63 20.12
N SER A 124 6.50 1.59 20.65
CA SER A 124 6.99 2.74 19.88
C SER A 124 8.47 2.64 19.56
N SER A 125 8.90 3.26 18.48
CA SER A 125 10.31 3.38 18.10
C SER A 125 10.60 4.78 17.56
N LYS A 126 11.74 5.36 17.97
CA LYS A 126 12.29 6.57 17.34
C LYS A 126 13.16 6.14 16.18
N LEU A 127 12.93 6.68 15.00
CA LEU A 127 13.63 6.29 13.78
C LEU A 127 14.76 7.27 13.38
N GLY A 128 14.99 8.31 14.15
CA GLY A 128 15.89 9.42 13.79
C GLY A 128 15.18 10.49 12.94
N ASN A 129 15.81 11.64 12.75
CA ASN A 129 15.31 12.78 11.95
C ASN A 129 13.85 13.17 12.26
N GLY A 130 13.42 13.05 13.52
CA GLY A 130 12.05 13.35 13.94
C GLY A 130 11.00 12.32 13.54
N MET A 131 11.39 11.26 12.85
CA MET A 131 10.48 10.16 12.49
C MET A 131 10.17 9.27 13.69
N GLN A 132 8.98 8.72 13.69
CA GLN A 132 8.48 7.84 14.76
C GLN A 132 7.72 6.66 14.15
N ALA A 133 7.72 5.55 14.86
CA ALA A 133 6.96 4.36 14.47
C ALA A 133 6.21 3.78 15.68
N ILE A 134 5.03 3.25 15.41
CA ILE A 134 4.22 2.51 16.39
C ILE A 134 3.84 1.17 15.77
N ILE A 135 3.90 0.11 16.57
CA ILE A 135 3.38 -1.20 16.22
C ILE A 135 2.25 -1.58 17.18
N GLU A 136 1.15 -2.00 16.62
CA GLU A 136 -0.07 -2.47 17.27
C GLU A 136 -0.34 -3.91 16.87
N PRO A 137 -1.27 -4.61 17.53
CA PRO A 137 -1.56 -6.00 17.16
C PRO A 137 -1.89 -6.21 15.68
N GLU A 138 -2.67 -5.32 15.08
CA GLU A 138 -3.15 -5.42 13.69
C GLU A 138 -2.62 -4.32 12.78
N SER A 139 -1.86 -3.35 13.30
CA SER A 139 -1.37 -2.23 12.51
C SER A 139 0.09 -1.87 12.79
N ALA A 140 0.66 -1.15 11.84
CA ALA A 140 1.91 -0.42 12.00
C ALA A 140 1.72 1.00 11.48
N SER A 141 2.25 1.99 12.20
CA SER A 141 2.20 3.39 11.78
C SER A 141 3.57 4.01 11.78
N VAL A 142 3.84 4.89 10.82
CA VAL A 142 5.05 5.71 10.76
C VAL A 142 4.69 7.17 10.54
N TYR A 143 5.31 8.04 11.32
CA TYR A 143 5.26 9.48 11.17
C TYR A 143 6.56 9.98 10.52
N PHE A 144 6.44 10.89 9.56
CA PHE A 144 7.55 11.62 8.97
C PHE A 144 7.12 13.01 8.50
N GLN A 145 8.08 13.90 8.30
CA GLN A 145 7.88 15.23 7.73
C GLN A 145 8.46 15.28 6.33
N CYS A 146 7.73 15.87 5.41
CA CYS A 146 8.14 16.10 4.03
C CYS A 146 8.34 17.61 3.80
N GLU A 147 9.58 18.02 3.59
CA GLU A 147 9.91 19.38 3.14
C GLU A 147 9.85 19.41 1.61
N SER A 148 9.17 20.39 1.05
CA SER A 148 9.05 20.57 -0.41
C SER A 148 9.11 22.05 -0.74
N LYS A 149 9.77 22.40 -1.86
CA LYS A 149 9.85 23.78 -2.38
C LYS A 149 8.50 24.42 -2.64
N ASP A 150 7.53 23.59 -2.97
CA ASP A 150 6.18 24.05 -3.30
C ASP A 150 5.36 24.42 -2.04
N ARG A 151 5.93 24.25 -0.84
CA ARG A 151 5.25 24.49 0.43
C ARG A 151 6.08 25.35 1.39
N MET A 152 5.42 26.34 2.01
CA MET A 152 6.05 27.19 3.03
C MET A 152 6.34 26.47 4.35
N ARG A 153 5.69 25.34 4.60
CA ARG A 153 5.85 24.53 5.83
C ARG A 153 5.96 23.06 5.47
N PRO A 154 6.75 22.29 6.21
CA PRO A 154 6.80 20.83 6.06
C PRO A 154 5.41 20.22 6.18
N LEU A 155 5.12 19.24 5.32
CA LEU A 155 3.93 18.42 5.43
C LEU A 155 4.21 17.28 6.40
N SER A 156 3.49 17.25 7.51
CA SER A 156 3.46 16.09 8.40
C SER A 156 2.61 14.99 7.78
N VAL A 157 3.13 13.78 7.73
CA VAL A 157 2.44 12.62 7.18
C VAL A 157 2.52 11.47 8.17
N THR A 158 1.36 10.89 8.49
CA THR A 158 1.29 9.60 9.16
C THR A 158 0.83 8.55 8.15
N ALA A 159 1.65 7.53 7.94
CA ALA A 159 1.28 6.36 7.15
C ALA A 159 0.91 5.22 8.09
N THR A 160 -0.17 4.50 7.80
CA THR A 160 -0.62 3.35 8.57
C THR A 160 -0.82 2.16 7.63
N PHE A 161 -0.29 1.02 8.02
CA PHE A 161 -0.57 -0.29 7.43
C PHE A 161 -1.42 -1.09 8.41
N TYR A 162 -2.55 -1.57 7.96
CA TYR A 162 -3.46 -2.45 8.69
C TYR A 162 -3.46 -3.84 8.07
N SER A 163 -3.58 -4.88 8.90
CA SER A 163 -3.65 -6.27 8.44
C SER A 163 -4.41 -7.13 9.44
N ASP A 164 -5.44 -7.82 8.95
CA ASP A 164 -6.12 -8.91 9.69
C ASP A 164 -5.25 -10.18 9.74
N PHE A 165 -4.21 -10.27 8.91
CA PHE A 165 -3.28 -11.40 8.91
C PHE A 165 -2.21 -11.25 9.98
N PRO A 166 -1.72 -12.36 10.54
CA PRO A 166 -0.68 -12.38 11.57
C PRO A 166 0.71 -12.11 10.97
N LEU A 167 0.88 -10.93 10.34
CA LEU A 167 2.17 -10.50 9.83
C LEU A 167 3.11 -10.07 10.97
N SER A 168 4.39 -10.39 10.84
CA SER A 168 5.41 -9.91 11.76
C SER A 168 5.53 -8.39 11.74
N PRO A 169 6.00 -7.75 12.82
CA PRO A 169 6.31 -6.33 12.83
C PRO A 169 7.24 -5.93 11.68
N GLU A 170 8.22 -6.76 11.36
CA GLU A 170 9.18 -6.55 10.28
C GLU A 170 8.48 -6.49 8.92
N ALA A 171 7.60 -7.44 8.61
CA ALA A 171 6.85 -7.48 7.35
C ALA A 171 5.93 -6.26 7.20
N ARG A 172 5.25 -5.85 8.28
CA ARG A 172 4.39 -4.67 8.30
C ARG A 172 5.18 -3.39 8.03
N PHE A 173 6.30 -3.18 8.73
CA PHE A 173 7.14 -2.00 8.51
C PHE A 173 7.84 -2.02 7.16
N GLN A 174 8.28 -3.17 6.68
CA GLN A 174 8.88 -3.29 5.35
C GLN A 174 7.91 -2.81 4.26
N THR A 175 6.66 -3.25 4.32
CA THR A 175 5.60 -2.83 3.41
C THR A 175 5.30 -1.34 3.54
N LEU A 176 5.15 -0.86 4.79
CA LEU A 176 4.81 0.53 5.08
C LEU A 176 5.92 1.49 4.65
N PHE A 177 7.19 1.18 4.91
CA PHE A 177 8.32 2.01 4.51
C PHE A 177 8.47 2.09 2.99
N ARG A 178 8.30 0.97 2.27
CA ARG A 178 8.29 0.98 0.80
C ARG A 178 7.17 1.84 0.24
N SER A 179 5.98 1.75 0.82
CA SER A 179 4.84 2.58 0.44
C SER A 179 5.10 4.07 0.74
N SER A 180 5.63 4.38 1.93
CA SER A 180 5.97 5.75 2.33
C SER A 180 7.03 6.36 1.41
N LEU A 181 8.07 5.61 1.01
CA LEU A 181 9.08 6.08 0.05
C LEU A 181 8.50 6.38 -1.34
N LYS A 182 7.41 5.71 -1.77
CA LYS A 182 6.71 6.09 -2.99
C LYS A 182 5.99 7.43 -2.83
N VAL A 183 5.33 7.63 -1.69
CA VAL A 183 4.65 8.89 -1.38
C VAL A 183 5.63 10.05 -1.29
N THR A 184 6.79 9.88 -0.63
CA THR A 184 7.81 10.94 -0.56
C THR A 184 8.32 11.37 -1.93
N LYS A 185 8.47 10.43 -2.87
CA LYS A 185 8.84 10.73 -4.26
C LYS A 185 7.77 11.54 -5.00
N ILE A 186 6.49 11.18 -4.83
CA ILE A 186 5.37 11.89 -5.45
C ILE A 186 5.21 13.29 -4.84
N LEU A 187 5.38 13.43 -3.53
CA LEU A 187 5.38 14.69 -2.81
C LEU A 187 6.60 15.56 -3.12
N LYS A 188 7.63 15.01 -3.78
CA LYS A 188 8.92 15.68 -4.05
C LYS A 188 9.57 16.21 -2.77
N CYS A 189 9.64 15.36 -1.73
CA CYS A 189 10.31 15.72 -0.48
C CYS A 189 11.80 15.99 -0.76
N GLU A 190 12.31 17.15 -0.30
CA GLU A 190 13.70 17.56 -0.45
C GLU A 190 14.59 17.08 0.69
N ASN A 191 13.99 16.93 1.87
CA ASN A 191 14.69 16.35 3.01
C ASN A 191 14.86 14.83 2.80
N GLU A 192 16.02 14.34 3.25
CA GLU A 192 16.32 12.91 3.16
C GLU A 192 15.45 12.11 4.16
N ILE A 193 14.52 11.33 3.63
CA ILE A 193 13.70 10.40 4.42
C ILE A 193 14.28 8.99 4.23
N LYS A 194 14.96 8.51 5.27
CA LYS A 194 15.55 7.17 5.33
C LYS A 194 14.91 6.38 6.45
N PHE A 195 14.17 5.34 6.10
CA PHE A 195 13.68 4.38 7.09
C PHE A 195 14.77 3.35 7.39
N PRO A 196 14.91 2.92 8.65
CA PRO A 196 15.84 1.87 9.02
C PRO A 196 15.41 0.51 8.45
N ASP A 197 16.30 -0.46 8.50
CA ASP A 197 15.91 -1.85 8.30
C ASP A 197 14.97 -2.26 9.45
N PRO A 198 13.73 -2.71 9.16
CA PRO A 198 12.77 -3.11 10.19
C PRO A 198 13.30 -4.16 11.17
N ALA A 199 14.15 -5.07 10.71
CA ALA A 199 14.78 -6.11 11.56
C ALA A 199 15.70 -5.50 12.63
N THR A 200 16.20 -4.27 12.44
CA THR A 200 17.08 -3.58 13.39
C THR A 200 16.33 -2.66 14.35
N MET A 201 15.02 -2.48 14.17
CA MET A 201 14.23 -1.56 14.98
C MET A 201 14.11 -2.04 16.42
N LYS A 202 14.39 -1.12 17.35
CA LYS A 202 14.23 -1.37 18.78
C LYS A 202 12.89 -0.78 19.23
N TYR A 203 11.97 -1.65 19.60
CA TYR A 203 10.69 -1.25 20.15
C TYR A 203 10.83 -1.00 21.66
N LEU A 204 10.48 0.20 22.08
CA LEU A 204 10.38 0.51 23.50
C LEU A 204 9.08 -0.08 24.05
N PRO A 205 9.12 -0.88 25.12
CA PRO A 205 7.90 -1.30 25.77
C PRO A 205 7.18 -0.06 26.29
N LEU A 206 5.87 0.01 26.07
CA LEU A 206 5.05 1.02 26.71
C LEU A 206 5.17 0.84 28.21
N LYS A 207 5.47 1.91 28.94
CA LYS A 207 5.43 1.86 30.41
C LYS A 207 3.97 1.58 30.80
N LYS A 208 3.73 0.48 31.51
CA LYS A 208 2.48 0.32 32.26
C LYS A 208 2.51 1.39 33.37
N ASN A 209 1.59 2.34 33.31
CA ASN A 209 1.28 3.18 34.45
C ASN A 209 0.52 2.35 35.48
#